data_16146790331f36def5f248bd198bd687
#
_entry.id   16146790331f36def5f248bd198bd687
#
_cell.length_a   1.000
_cell.length_b   1.000
_cell.length_c   1.000
_cell.angle_alpha   90.00
_cell.angle_beta   90.00
_cell.angle_gamma   90.00
#
_symmetry.space_group_name_H-M   'P 1'
#
loop_
_entity.id
_entity.type
_entity.pdbx_description
1 polymer ?
#
loop_
_entity_poly.entity_id
_entity_poly.type
_entity_poly.pdbx_seq_one_letter_code
_entity_poly.pdbx_strand_id
1 'polypeptide(L)'
;NGTILAVSDERRELVRQAATKLMDNIKNNVRPRDIVTKEAIDDAFALDMAMGGSTNTVLHTLAIAREAGIDYDLKDINEIAKKTPYLSKIAPSSVYTMHDVHEAGGVPAIINQLIKKGAIKGDRITVTGKTLKENVAGAEIKNEEIIHPIEHPISPVGGLSILYGNIAQDGAVIKVGGVDPVSYTHL
;
A
#
# COMPACT_ATOMS: atom_id res chain seq x y z
N ASN A 1 10.92 0.05 -4.25
CA ASN A 1 10.33 0.06 -5.56
C ASN A 1 9.96 -1.36 -6.04
N GLY A 2 8.84 -1.89 -5.53
CA GLY A 2 8.44 -3.29 -5.72
C GLY A 2 8.03 -3.66 -7.16
N THR A 3 7.72 -2.66 -7.99
CA THR A 3 7.23 -2.85 -9.36
C THR A 3 8.35 -3.02 -10.41
N ILE A 4 9.60 -2.72 -10.08
CA ILE A 4 10.74 -2.91 -10.99
C ILE A 4 10.90 -4.40 -11.32
N LEU A 5 11.08 -4.73 -12.61
CA LEU A 5 11.28 -6.12 -13.05
C LEU A 5 12.49 -6.78 -12.38
N ALA A 6 12.31 -8.02 -11.91
CA ALA A 6 13.36 -8.76 -11.19
C ALA A 6 14.63 -8.98 -12.01
N VAL A 7 14.51 -9.11 -13.32
CA VAL A 7 15.63 -9.39 -14.24
C VAL A 7 16.32 -8.13 -14.78
N SER A 8 15.81 -6.93 -14.48
CA SER A 8 16.36 -5.69 -15.01
C SER A 8 17.65 -5.26 -14.30
N ASP A 9 18.51 -4.51 -14.99
CA ASP A 9 19.70 -3.89 -14.40
C ASP A 9 19.32 -2.85 -13.34
N GLU A 10 18.19 -2.19 -13.51
CA GLU A 10 17.62 -1.27 -12.52
C GLU A 10 17.33 -1.97 -11.18
N ARG A 11 16.85 -3.22 -11.20
CA ARG A 11 16.69 -4.03 -9.97
C ARG A 11 18.01 -4.31 -9.30
N ARG A 12 19.05 -4.62 -10.06
CA ARG A 12 20.40 -4.87 -9.53
C ARG A 12 21.00 -3.61 -8.90
N GLU A 13 20.79 -2.47 -9.52
CA GLU A 13 21.23 -1.17 -8.98
C GLU A 13 20.48 -0.83 -7.70
N LEU A 14 19.17 -1.07 -7.64
CA LEU A 14 18.37 -0.89 -6.43
C LEU A 14 18.90 -1.73 -5.27
N VAL A 15 19.35 -2.96 -5.51
CA VAL A 15 19.94 -3.83 -4.48
C VAL A 15 21.24 -3.22 -3.94
N ARG A 16 22.12 -2.68 -4.80
CA ARG A 16 23.34 -2.01 -4.35
C ARG A 16 23.06 -0.78 -3.51
N GLN A 17 22.09 0.05 -3.96
CA GLN A 17 21.66 1.23 -3.21
C GLN A 17 21.07 0.84 -1.85
N ALA A 18 20.26 -0.21 -1.79
CA ALA A 18 19.70 -0.72 -0.54
C ALA A 18 20.78 -1.17 0.44
N ALA A 19 21.81 -1.89 -0.04
CA ALA A 19 22.95 -2.31 0.79
C ALA A 19 23.73 -1.12 1.35
N THR A 20 24.02 -0.11 0.51
CA THR A 20 24.69 1.12 0.94
C THR A 20 23.86 1.84 2.01
N LYS A 21 22.57 1.96 1.77
CA LYS A 21 21.65 2.65 2.69
C LYS A 21 21.50 1.92 4.02
N LEU A 22 21.51 0.59 3.99
CA LEU A 22 21.50 -0.22 5.21
C LEU A 22 22.75 0.08 6.08
N MET A 23 23.93 0.17 5.45
CA MET A 23 25.16 0.52 6.16
C MET A 23 25.12 1.93 6.74
N ASP A 24 24.53 2.90 6.03
CA ASP A 24 24.33 4.25 6.55
C ASP A 24 23.37 4.26 7.75
N ASN A 25 22.28 3.52 7.67
CA ASN A 25 21.31 3.40 8.77
C ASN A 25 21.96 2.78 10.02
N ILE A 26 22.81 1.76 9.87
CA ILE A 26 23.55 1.16 10.98
C ILE A 26 24.49 2.20 11.62
N LYS A 27 25.27 2.94 10.82
CA LYS A 27 26.19 3.99 11.31
C LYS A 27 25.46 5.10 12.07
N ASN A 28 24.27 5.46 11.60
CA ASN A 28 23.45 6.52 12.18
C ASN A 28 22.47 6.00 13.26
N ASN A 29 22.56 4.72 13.62
CA ASN A 29 21.67 4.07 14.59
C ASN A 29 20.16 4.22 14.25
N VAL A 30 19.81 4.22 12.97
CA VAL A 30 18.43 4.21 12.51
C VAL A 30 17.92 2.77 12.54
N ARG A 31 16.99 2.48 13.42
CA ARG A 31 16.47 1.12 13.65
C ARG A 31 15.14 0.92 12.94
N PRO A 32 14.74 -0.32 12.62
CA PRO A 32 13.41 -0.60 12.07
C PRO A 32 12.27 -0.01 12.92
N ARG A 33 12.38 -0.05 14.26
CA ARG A 33 11.38 0.48 15.19
C ARG A 33 11.29 2.02 15.21
N ASP A 34 12.29 2.73 14.67
CA ASP A 34 12.24 4.18 14.51
C ASP A 34 11.44 4.57 13.26
N ILE A 35 11.29 3.65 12.31
CA ILE A 35 10.54 3.82 11.04
C ILE A 35 9.14 3.23 11.15
N VAL A 36 9.00 2.04 11.75
CA VAL A 36 7.73 1.34 11.90
C VAL A 36 6.98 1.94 13.09
N THR A 37 6.06 2.85 12.80
CA THR A 37 5.13 3.47 13.76
C THR A 37 3.69 3.09 13.41
N LYS A 38 2.72 3.35 14.29
CA LYS A 38 1.30 3.12 14.01
C LYS A 38 0.88 3.83 12.72
N GLU A 39 1.27 5.07 12.57
CA GLU A 39 0.93 5.87 11.41
C GLU A 39 1.65 5.41 10.13
N ALA A 40 2.86 4.86 10.24
CA ALA A 40 3.53 4.26 9.07
C ALA A 40 2.81 2.98 8.61
N ILE A 41 2.21 2.25 9.54
CA ILE A 41 1.33 1.10 9.25
C ILE A 41 0.05 1.57 8.58
N ASP A 42 -0.58 2.67 9.06
CA ASP A 42 -1.75 3.28 8.43
C ASP A 42 -1.45 3.68 6.97
N ASP A 43 -0.32 4.34 6.73
CA ASP A 43 0.12 4.75 5.39
C ASP A 43 0.37 3.52 4.48
N ALA A 44 0.93 2.43 5.03
CA ALA A 44 1.13 1.18 4.28
C ALA A 44 -0.20 0.51 3.91
N PHE A 45 -1.17 0.47 4.83
CA PHE A 45 -2.51 -0.03 4.53
C PHE A 45 -3.26 0.87 3.54
N ALA A 46 -3.10 2.19 3.61
CA ALA A 46 -3.68 3.09 2.61
C ALA A 46 -3.18 2.76 1.21
N LEU A 47 -1.88 2.47 1.03
CA LEU A 47 -1.36 2.01 -0.26
C LEU A 47 -1.94 0.66 -0.67
N ASP A 48 -2.00 -0.32 0.24
CA ASP A 48 -2.56 -1.65 -0.04
C ASP A 48 -4.03 -1.54 -0.49
N MET A 49 -4.84 -0.74 0.21
CA MET A 49 -6.24 -0.47 -0.12
C MET A 49 -6.41 0.17 -1.50
N ALA A 50 -5.53 1.13 -1.85
CA ALA A 50 -5.58 1.84 -3.13
C ALA A 50 -5.21 0.94 -4.32
N MET A 51 -4.50 -0.15 -4.07
CA MET A 51 -4.11 -1.15 -5.08
C MET A 51 -4.99 -2.41 -5.08
N GLY A 52 -6.12 -2.38 -4.39
CA GLY A 52 -7.06 -3.50 -4.31
C GLY A 52 -6.83 -4.46 -3.15
N GLY A 53 -5.71 -4.31 -2.46
CA GLY A 53 -5.36 -5.04 -1.26
C GLY A 53 -4.99 -6.51 -1.44
N SER A 54 -4.35 -7.04 -0.41
CA SER A 54 -4.04 -8.46 -0.26
C SER A 54 -4.37 -8.91 1.16
N THR A 55 -5.11 -10.01 1.31
CA THR A 55 -5.38 -10.59 2.63
C THR A 55 -4.10 -11.01 3.37
N ASN A 56 -3.03 -11.33 2.63
CA ASN A 56 -1.71 -11.60 3.20
C ASN A 56 -1.10 -10.35 3.85
N THR A 57 -1.34 -9.16 3.30
CA THR A 57 -0.86 -7.90 3.90
C THR A 57 -1.43 -7.73 5.30
N VAL A 58 -2.71 -8.03 5.50
CA VAL A 58 -3.34 -7.97 6.82
C VAL A 58 -2.63 -8.88 7.81
N LEU A 59 -2.45 -10.16 7.45
CA LEU A 59 -1.79 -11.14 8.32
C LEU A 59 -0.37 -10.73 8.71
N HIS A 60 0.44 -10.37 7.72
CA HIS A 60 1.87 -10.09 7.94
C HIS A 60 2.08 -8.74 8.62
N THR A 61 1.28 -7.72 8.30
CA THR A 61 1.43 -6.39 8.92
C THR A 61 0.99 -6.40 10.38
N LEU A 62 -0.05 -7.15 10.74
CA LEU A 62 -0.42 -7.36 12.15
C LEU A 62 0.71 -8.05 12.94
N ALA A 63 1.38 -9.03 12.33
CA ALA A 63 2.55 -9.67 12.95
C ALA A 63 3.71 -8.67 13.14
N ILE A 64 3.99 -7.82 12.15
CA ILE A 64 5.02 -6.78 12.23
C ILE A 64 4.66 -5.75 13.31
N ALA A 65 3.40 -5.31 13.39
CA ALA A 65 2.94 -4.39 14.42
C ALA A 65 3.17 -4.96 15.83
N ARG A 66 2.78 -6.22 16.04
CA ARG A 66 3.00 -6.93 17.31
C ARG A 66 4.48 -6.98 17.68
N GLU A 67 5.36 -7.37 16.75
CA GLU A 67 6.80 -7.43 16.99
C GLU A 67 7.41 -6.04 17.26
N ALA A 68 6.84 -4.99 16.65
CA ALA A 68 7.24 -3.61 16.91
C ALA A 68 6.72 -3.08 18.27
N GLY A 69 5.80 -3.79 18.93
CA GLY A 69 5.14 -3.35 20.17
C GLY A 69 4.06 -2.31 19.92
N ILE A 70 3.45 -2.31 18.73
CA ILE A 70 2.39 -1.39 18.32
C ILE A 70 1.05 -2.10 18.49
N ASP A 71 0.13 -1.48 19.22
CA ASP A 71 -1.26 -1.92 19.32
C ASP A 71 -1.99 -1.58 18.02
N TYR A 72 -2.34 -2.61 17.24
CA TYR A 72 -2.97 -2.49 15.93
C TYR A 72 -3.87 -3.69 15.68
N ASP A 73 -5.10 -3.45 15.26
CA ASP A 73 -6.10 -4.50 15.06
C ASP A 73 -6.86 -4.38 13.72
N LEU A 74 -7.80 -5.30 13.48
CA LEU A 74 -8.64 -5.32 12.29
C LEU A 74 -9.57 -4.09 12.18
N LYS A 75 -9.90 -3.43 13.30
CA LYS A 75 -10.73 -2.22 13.27
C LYS A 75 -9.96 -1.04 12.72
N ASP A 76 -8.68 -0.90 13.09
CA ASP A 76 -7.79 0.12 12.52
C ASP A 76 -7.74 -0.02 10.99
N ILE A 77 -7.55 -1.26 10.49
CA ILE A 77 -7.52 -1.56 9.05
C ILE A 77 -8.83 -1.17 8.36
N ASN A 78 -9.97 -1.46 8.99
CA ASN A 78 -11.28 -1.15 8.42
C ASN A 78 -11.52 0.37 8.31
N GLU A 79 -11.02 1.14 9.27
CA GLU A 79 -11.09 2.61 9.22
C GLU A 79 -10.22 3.20 8.11
N ILE A 80 -9.07 2.60 7.82
CA ILE A 80 -8.23 2.99 6.67
C ILE A 80 -8.94 2.65 5.36
N ALA A 81 -9.53 1.45 5.25
CA ALA A 81 -10.26 1.02 4.06
C ALA A 81 -11.40 1.98 3.67
N LYS A 82 -12.16 2.48 4.65
CA LYS A 82 -13.26 3.43 4.44
C LYS A 82 -12.82 4.80 3.90
N LYS A 83 -11.59 5.22 4.19
CA LYS A 83 -11.05 6.55 3.86
C LYS A 83 -10.19 6.56 2.61
N THR A 84 -9.76 5.39 2.15
CA THR A 84 -8.79 5.25 1.07
C THR A 84 -9.49 4.84 -0.21
N PRO A 85 -9.41 5.62 -1.29
CA PRO A 85 -10.01 5.25 -2.57
C PRO A 85 -9.21 4.13 -3.26
N TYR A 86 -9.89 3.31 -4.06
CA TYR A 86 -9.30 2.28 -4.89
C TYR A 86 -8.88 2.88 -6.24
N LEU A 87 -7.58 2.88 -6.54
CA LEU A 87 -7.01 3.60 -7.66
C LEU A 87 -6.45 2.70 -8.76
N SER A 88 -6.06 1.46 -8.46
CA SER A 88 -5.41 0.59 -9.44
C SER A 88 -5.82 -0.86 -9.26
N LYS A 89 -6.51 -1.40 -10.26
CA LYS A 89 -6.97 -2.80 -10.28
C LYS A 89 -5.95 -3.67 -10.99
N ILE A 90 -5.43 -4.68 -10.30
CA ILE A 90 -4.33 -5.53 -10.77
C ILE A 90 -4.76 -7.00 -10.82
N ALA A 91 -4.06 -7.79 -11.66
CA ALA A 91 -4.25 -9.23 -11.73
C ALA A 91 -4.17 -9.89 -10.32
N PRO A 92 -5.02 -10.87 -10.02
CA PRO A 92 -5.98 -11.56 -10.90
C PRO A 92 -7.33 -10.84 -11.07
N SER A 93 -7.57 -9.72 -10.40
CA SER A 93 -8.84 -8.97 -10.47
C SER A 93 -8.96 -8.10 -11.73
N SER A 94 -7.93 -8.04 -12.55
CA SER A 94 -7.83 -7.28 -13.80
C SER A 94 -6.89 -7.99 -14.77
N VAL A 95 -6.80 -7.51 -16.00
CA VAL A 95 -5.81 -7.95 -17.00
C VAL A 95 -4.43 -7.33 -16.78
N TYR A 96 -4.36 -6.21 -16.04
CA TYR A 96 -3.12 -5.49 -15.80
C TYR A 96 -2.24 -6.17 -14.76
N THR A 97 -0.95 -6.29 -15.05
CA THR A 97 0.08 -6.86 -14.19
C THR A 97 0.79 -5.78 -13.36
N MET A 98 1.64 -6.18 -12.41
CA MET A 98 2.50 -5.22 -11.70
C MET A 98 3.51 -4.52 -12.61
N HIS A 99 3.87 -5.11 -13.76
CA HIS A 99 4.70 -4.47 -14.77
C HIS A 99 3.94 -3.32 -15.44
N ASP A 100 2.68 -3.53 -15.81
CA ASP A 100 1.84 -2.48 -16.39
C ASP A 100 1.67 -1.32 -15.42
N VAL A 101 1.50 -1.59 -14.12
CA VAL A 101 1.49 -0.57 -13.08
C VAL A 101 2.82 0.19 -13.00
N HIS A 102 3.96 -0.49 -13.15
CA HIS A 102 5.27 0.15 -13.20
C HIS A 102 5.37 1.17 -14.33
N GLU A 103 5.00 0.76 -15.54
CA GLU A 103 5.00 1.63 -16.73
C GLU A 103 4.02 2.80 -16.60
N ALA A 104 2.88 2.59 -15.93
CA ALA A 104 1.87 3.60 -15.69
C ALA A 104 2.25 4.68 -14.65
N GLY A 105 3.43 4.57 -14.04
CA GLY A 105 3.94 5.50 -13.01
C GLY A 105 4.32 4.82 -11.70
N GLY A 106 3.95 3.56 -11.53
CA GLY A 106 4.34 2.71 -10.42
C GLY A 106 3.73 3.08 -9.07
N VAL A 107 4.15 2.37 -8.05
CA VAL A 107 3.77 2.64 -6.65
C VAL A 107 4.03 4.11 -6.24
N PRO A 108 5.12 4.78 -6.66
CA PRO A 108 5.33 6.19 -6.32
C PRO A 108 4.22 7.11 -6.81
N ALA A 109 3.66 6.90 -8.01
CA ALA A 109 2.53 7.69 -8.51
C ALA A 109 1.27 7.49 -7.67
N ILE A 110 0.97 6.25 -7.27
CA ILE A 110 -0.17 5.94 -6.39
C ILE A 110 -0.01 6.63 -5.03
N ILE A 111 1.16 6.52 -4.40
CA ILE A 111 1.44 7.20 -3.12
C ILE A 111 1.27 8.71 -3.27
N ASN A 112 1.74 9.31 -4.36
CA ASN A 112 1.60 10.74 -4.59
C ASN A 112 0.13 11.17 -4.71
N GLN A 113 -0.73 10.36 -5.35
CA GLN A 113 -2.17 10.58 -5.37
C GLN A 113 -2.78 10.55 -3.96
N LEU A 114 -2.39 9.56 -3.15
CA LEU A 114 -2.88 9.43 -1.76
C LEU A 114 -2.42 10.59 -0.88
N ILE A 115 -1.21 11.11 -1.08
CA ILE A 115 -0.71 12.31 -0.40
C ILE A 115 -1.55 13.54 -0.81
N LYS A 116 -1.85 13.72 -2.09
CA LYS A 116 -2.71 14.81 -2.58
C LYS A 116 -4.10 14.79 -1.93
N LYS A 117 -4.65 13.60 -1.71
CA LYS A 117 -5.94 13.41 -1.02
C LYS A 117 -5.85 13.62 0.49
N GLY A 118 -4.65 13.53 1.07
CA GLY A 118 -4.46 13.51 2.52
C GLY A 118 -4.75 12.15 3.16
N ALA A 119 -4.88 11.08 2.38
CA ALA A 119 -5.00 9.71 2.88
C ALA A 119 -3.66 9.18 3.44
N ILE A 120 -2.56 9.68 2.91
CA ILE A 120 -1.19 9.50 3.41
C ILE A 120 -0.61 10.89 3.70
N LYS A 121 0.01 11.09 4.86
CA LYS A 121 0.59 12.40 5.22
C LYS A 121 1.91 12.68 4.50
N GLY A 122 2.71 11.67 4.25
CA GLY A 122 3.96 11.76 3.50
C GLY A 122 5.16 12.31 4.26
N ASP A 123 5.03 12.75 5.50
CA ASP A 123 6.09 13.33 6.33
C ASP A 123 6.93 12.27 7.09
N ARG A 124 6.55 11.00 6.97
CA ARG A 124 7.21 9.89 7.66
C ARG A 124 8.59 9.62 7.07
N ILE A 125 9.56 9.45 7.97
CA ILE A 125 10.90 9.00 7.60
C ILE A 125 10.84 7.57 7.03
N THR A 126 11.64 7.31 6.02
CA THR A 126 11.75 6.00 5.40
C THR A 126 13.16 5.44 5.51
N VAL A 127 13.36 4.19 5.09
CA VAL A 127 14.68 3.53 5.05
C VAL A 127 15.72 4.30 4.22
N THR A 128 15.30 5.20 3.34
CA THR A 128 16.20 6.02 2.53
C THR A 128 16.79 7.21 3.30
N GLY A 129 16.32 7.47 4.52
CA GLY A 129 16.66 8.66 5.30
C GLY A 129 15.93 9.93 4.85
N LYS A 130 15.01 9.80 3.88
CA LYS A 130 14.11 10.87 3.41
C LYS A 130 12.69 10.56 3.82
N THR A 131 11.83 11.57 3.79
CA THR A 131 10.39 11.38 3.99
C THR A 131 9.77 10.66 2.80
N LEU A 132 8.58 10.08 3.01
CA LEU A 132 7.85 9.40 1.95
C LEU A 132 7.52 10.37 0.80
N LYS A 133 7.11 11.61 1.12
CA LYS A 133 6.82 12.67 0.14
C LYS A 133 8.05 13.04 -0.70
N GLU A 134 9.22 13.14 -0.08
CA GLU A 134 10.48 13.40 -0.81
C GLU A 134 10.85 12.25 -1.75
N ASN A 135 10.59 11.00 -1.35
CA ASN A 135 10.87 9.84 -2.17
C ASN A 135 9.96 9.71 -3.40
N VAL A 136 8.74 10.26 -3.33
CA VAL A 136 7.77 10.19 -4.43
C VAL A 136 7.58 11.52 -5.14
N ALA A 137 8.39 12.53 -4.80
CA ALA A 137 8.33 13.85 -5.42
C ALA A 137 8.50 13.75 -6.94
N GLY A 138 7.56 14.36 -7.69
CA GLY A 138 7.56 14.32 -9.15
C GLY A 138 7.05 13.01 -9.77
N ALA A 139 6.62 12.02 -8.98
CA ALA A 139 5.98 10.84 -9.52
C ALA A 139 4.59 11.18 -10.04
N GLU A 140 4.32 10.85 -11.31
CA GLU A 140 3.08 11.17 -12.00
C GLU A 140 2.44 9.92 -12.61
N ILE A 141 1.12 9.97 -12.78
CA ILE A 141 0.39 8.96 -13.55
C ILE A 141 0.73 9.15 -15.02
N LYS A 142 1.14 8.07 -15.68
CA LYS A 142 1.45 8.06 -17.13
C LYS A 142 0.34 7.37 -17.94
N ASN A 143 -0.48 6.55 -17.27
CA ASN A 143 -1.62 5.87 -17.89
C ASN A 143 -2.77 5.79 -16.87
N GLU A 144 -3.83 6.56 -17.14
CA GLU A 144 -5.01 6.66 -16.26
C GLU A 144 -5.96 5.45 -16.35
N GLU A 145 -5.81 4.59 -17.34
CA GLU A 145 -6.57 3.33 -17.42
C GLU A 145 -6.06 2.29 -16.39
N ILE A 146 -4.80 2.41 -15.98
CA ILE A 146 -4.14 1.48 -15.06
C ILE A 146 -4.08 2.04 -13.64
N ILE A 147 -3.71 3.33 -13.52
CA ILE A 147 -3.71 4.07 -12.26
C ILE A 147 -4.67 5.23 -12.41
N HIS A 148 -5.82 5.14 -11.79
CA HIS A 148 -6.83 6.19 -11.82
C HIS A 148 -6.39 7.40 -11.01
N PRO A 149 -6.66 8.62 -11.49
CA PRO A 149 -6.44 9.82 -10.69
C PRO A 149 -7.38 9.85 -9.48
N ILE A 150 -6.94 10.56 -8.45
CA ILE A 150 -7.64 10.61 -7.17
C ILE A 150 -9.05 11.24 -7.27
N GLU A 151 -9.28 12.06 -8.29
CA GLU A 151 -10.55 12.70 -8.61
C GLU A 151 -11.56 11.72 -9.21
N HIS A 152 -11.08 10.64 -9.84
CA HIS A 152 -11.88 9.64 -10.54
C HIS A 152 -11.47 8.22 -10.16
N PRO A 153 -11.58 7.82 -8.88
CA PRO A 153 -11.16 6.50 -8.41
C PRO A 153 -12.10 5.40 -8.96
N ILE A 154 -11.59 4.17 -9.00
CA ILE A 154 -12.41 2.97 -9.32
C ILE A 154 -13.52 2.81 -8.28
N SER A 155 -13.22 3.07 -7.01
CA SER A 155 -14.17 3.07 -5.89
C SER A 155 -13.74 4.12 -4.86
N PRO A 156 -14.68 4.78 -4.17
CA PRO A 156 -14.38 5.71 -3.10
C PRO A 156 -13.80 5.03 -1.84
N VAL A 157 -13.89 3.71 -1.75
CA VAL A 157 -13.40 2.89 -0.63
C VAL A 157 -12.41 1.85 -1.12
N GLY A 158 -11.54 1.40 -0.22
CA GLY A 158 -10.44 0.49 -0.51
C GLY A 158 -10.86 -0.92 -0.94
N GLY A 159 -9.92 -1.67 -1.46
CA GLY A 159 -10.15 -3.00 -2.03
C GLY A 159 -10.29 -4.14 -1.02
N LEU A 160 -10.08 -3.89 0.28
CA LEU A 160 -10.36 -4.84 1.37
C LEU A 160 -11.40 -4.28 2.32
N SER A 161 -12.14 -5.18 2.98
CA SER A 161 -13.06 -4.86 4.06
C SER A 161 -12.96 -5.90 5.18
N ILE A 162 -13.25 -5.47 6.40
CA ILE A 162 -13.35 -6.36 7.55
C ILE A 162 -14.82 -6.54 7.90
N LEU A 163 -15.27 -7.79 7.89
CA LEU A 163 -16.63 -8.17 8.21
C LEU A 163 -16.69 -8.76 9.62
N TYR A 164 -17.73 -8.42 10.36
CA TYR A 164 -18.01 -8.94 11.70
C TYR A 164 -19.40 -9.56 11.71
N GLY A 165 -19.56 -10.64 12.44
CA GLY A 165 -20.85 -11.31 12.58
C GLY A 165 -20.77 -12.54 13.48
N ASN A 166 -21.88 -13.25 13.58
CA ASN A 166 -21.99 -14.45 14.42
C ASN A 166 -21.06 -15.61 13.99
N ILE A 167 -20.67 -15.64 12.70
CA ILE A 167 -19.72 -16.64 12.17
C ILE A 167 -18.26 -16.18 12.36
N ALA A 168 -18.02 -14.87 12.34
CA ALA A 168 -16.69 -14.27 12.48
C ALA A 168 -16.75 -13.13 13.50
N GLN A 169 -16.85 -13.48 14.77
CA GLN A 169 -16.98 -12.49 15.87
C GLN A 169 -15.73 -11.61 15.99
N ASP A 170 -14.55 -12.20 15.76
CA ASP A 170 -13.25 -11.50 15.81
C ASP A 170 -12.88 -10.82 14.49
N GLY A 171 -13.74 -10.94 13.47
CA GLY A 171 -13.57 -10.35 12.17
C GLY A 171 -13.06 -11.32 11.11
N ALA A 172 -13.43 -11.06 9.86
CA ALA A 172 -12.96 -11.76 8.67
C ALA A 172 -12.60 -10.76 7.58
N VAL A 173 -11.50 -11.02 6.86
CA VAL A 173 -11.02 -10.17 5.78
C VAL A 173 -11.63 -10.62 4.46
N ILE A 174 -12.22 -9.68 3.70
CA ILE A 174 -12.69 -9.92 2.34
C ILE A 174 -11.99 -8.97 1.36
N LYS A 175 -11.61 -9.51 0.19
CA LYS A 175 -11.10 -8.71 -0.92
C LYS A 175 -12.26 -8.27 -1.81
N VAL A 176 -12.86 -7.11 -1.51
CA VAL A 176 -14.01 -6.57 -2.26
C VAL A 176 -13.65 -6.15 -3.68
N GLY A 177 -12.42 -5.71 -3.92
CA GLY A 177 -11.93 -5.36 -5.25
C GLY A 177 -11.87 -6.52 -6.25
N GLY A 178 -11.96 -7.77 -5.77
CA GLY A 178 -11.95 -8.99 -6.59
C GLY A 178 -13.33 -9.66 -6.73
N VAL A 179 -14.38 -9.13 -6.10
CA VAL A 179 -15.73 -9.70 -6.14
C VAL A 179 -16.57 -8.98 -7.18
N ASP A 180 -17.32 -9.75 -7.99
CA ASP A 180 -18.25 -9.18 -8.95
C ASP A 180 -19.42 -8.53 -8.19
N PRO A 181 -19.77 -7.26 -8.49
CA PRO A 181 -20.91 -6.56 -7.86
C PRO A 181 -22.24 -7.32 -7.96
N VAL A 182 -22.44 -8.11 -9.01
CA VAL A 182 -23.62 -8.97 -9.18
C VAL A 182 -23.73 -10.03 -8.08
N SER A 183 -22.63 -10.48 -7.53
CA SER A 183 -22.59 -11.47 -6.44
C SER A 183 -23.18 -10.96 -5.12
N TYR A 184 -23.27 -9.64 -4.92
CA TYR A 184 -23.85 -9.04 -3.71
C TYR A 184 -25.37 -8.88 -3.76
N THR A 185 -26.00 -8.96 -4.94
CA THR A 185 -27.44 -8.74 -5.10
C THR A 185 -28.29 -9.98 -4.80
N HIS A 186 -27.66 -11.10 -4.49
CA HIS A 186 -28.31 -12.38 -4.26
C HIS A 186 -28.00 -13.01 -2.89
N LEU A 187 -27.44 -12.23 -1.95
CA LEU A 187 -27.22 -12.65 -0.56
C LEU A 187 -28.27 -12.08 0.37
#